data_a9676fc32687392ee2d9b165ade53558
#
_entry.id   a9676fc32687392ee2d9b165ade53558
#
_cell.length_a   1.000
_cell.length_b   1.000
_cell.length_c   1.000
_cell.angle_alpha   90.00
_cell.angle_beta   90.00
_cell.angle_gamma   90.00
#
_symmetry.space_group_name_H-M   'P 1'
#
loop_
_entity.id
_entity.type
_entity.pdbx_description
1 polymer ?
#
loop_
_entity_poly.entity_id
_entity_poly.type
_entity_poly.pdbx_seq_one_letter_code
_entity_poly.pdbx_strand_id
1 'polypeptide(L)'
;ALAELRETHPGLPDIAWQLVYQSRSGPPSQPWLEPDINDAIADHAASGATAIVMVPVGFVSDHMEVMWDLDTEAMETCEEHGLRALRVPTPGIDPVYVSGLVDLIEERLKGTPTSERVRETALGPWFDVCRPGCCENVRAGFKPAIAGLQP
;
A
#
# COMPACT_ATOMS: atom_id res chain seq x y z
N ALA A 1 3.21 11.93 4.99
CA ALA A 1 1.97 11.78 5.79
C ALA A 1 2.21 12.01 7.29
N LEU A 2 2.88 11.10 8.05
CA LEU A 2 3.03 11.30 9.51
C LEU A 2 3.82 12.55 9.90
N ALA A 3 4.87 12.92 9.17
CA ALA A 3 5.60 14.15 9.38
C ALA A 3 4.71 15.38 9.19
N GLU A 4 3.98 15.42 8.12
CA GLU A 4 3.01 16.47 7.80
C GLU A 4 1.88 16.55 8.83
N LEU A 5 1.37 15.39 9.30
CA LEU A 5 0.38 15.33 10.35
C LEU A 5 0.89 15.97 11.66
N ARG A 6 2.16 15.74 12.01
CA ARG A 6 2.80 16.36 13.18
C ARG A 6 2.98 17.88 13.04
N GLU A 7 3.29 18.34 11.83
CA GLU A 7 3.41 19.78 11.54
C GLU A 7 2.06 20.50 11.65
N THR A 8 1.01 19.89 11.10
CA THR A 8 -0.34 20.47 11.11
C THR A 8 -1.06 20.31 12.46
N HIS A 9 -0.67 19.31 13.25
CA HIS A 9 -1.29 18.98 14.54
C HIS A 9 -0.23 18.74 15.62
N PRO A 10 0.46 19.80 16.09
CA PRO A 10 1.60 19.66 17.02
C PRO A 10 1.23 19.12 18.41
N GLY A 11 -0.07 19.04 18.74
CA GLY A 11 -0.56 18.45 19.99
C GLY A 11 -0.83 16.95 19.94
N LEU A 12 -0.66 16.30 18.80
CA LEU A 12 -0.85 14.85 18.70
C LEU A 12 0.30 14.11 19.39
N PRO A 13 -0.02 13.02 20.12
CA PRO A 13 1.01 12.14 20.67
C PRO A 13 1.84 11.49 19.56
N ASP A 14 2.96 10.92 19.93
CA ASP A 14 3.75 10.11 19.00
C ASP A 14 2.94 8.86 18.59
N ILE A 15 2.67 8.74 17.28
CA ILE A 15 1.89 7.65 16.74
C ILE A 15 2.85 6.60 16.21
N ALA A 16 2.84 5.43 16.82
CA ALA A 16 3.54 4.26 16.29
C ALA A 16 2.86 3.81 14.99
N TRP A 17 3.65 3.34 14.03
CA TRP A 17 3.12 2.78 12.79
C TRP A 17 3.90 1.52 12.39
N GLN A 18 3.25 0.65 11.68
CA GLN A 18 3.82 -0.58 11.15
C GLN A 18 3.23 -0.88 9.78
N LEU A 19 4.06 -1.36 8.85
CA LEU A 19 3.59 -1.95 7.61
C LEU A 19 3.19 -3.41 7.90
N VAL A 20 1.97 -3.75 7.53
CA VAL A 20 1.39 -5.08 7.69
C VAL A 20 0.79 -5.56 6.38
N TYR A 21 0.47 -6.83 6.29
CA TYR A 21 -0.01 -7.44 5.06
C TYR A 21 -1.31 -8.18 5.31
N GLN A 22 -2.12 -8.29 4.24
CA GLN A 22 -3.39 -8.99 4.22
C GLN A 22 -3.47 -9.91 3.00
N SER A 23 -4.57 -10.65 2.87
CA SER A 23 -4.93 -11.37 1.64
C SER A 23 -3.89 -12.42 1.24
N ARG A 24 -3.51 -13.25 2.20
CA ARG A 24 -2.61 -14.35 1.93
C ARG A 24 -3.11 -15.20 0.77
N SER A 25 -2.28 -15.36 -0.26
CA SER A 25 -2.57 -16.18 -1.44
C SER A 25 -1.68 -17.42 -1.49
N GLY A 26 -2.25 -18.53 -1.95
CA GLY A 26 -1.56 -19.81 -2.10
C GLY A 26 -1.68 -20.74 -0.89
N PRO A 27 -1.06 -21.93 -0.95
CA PRO A 27 -1.14 -22.91 0.12
C PRO A 27 -0.41 -22.44 1.38
N PRO A 28 -0.77 -22.91 2.58
CA PRO A 28 -0.14 -22.50 3.85
C PRO A 28 1.38 -22.74 3.90
N SER A 29 1.90 -23.67 3.11
CA SER A 29 3.34 -23.96 3.01
C SER A 29 4.12 -22.95 2.15
N GLN A 30 3.44 -22.08 1.42
CA GLN A 30 4.11 -21.02 0.64
C GLN A 30 4.38 -19.81 1.53
N PRO A 31 5.62 -19.32 1.58
CA PRO A 31 5.93 -18.08 2.29
C PRO A 31 5.07 -16.93 1.78
N TRP A 32 4.62 -16.08 2.69
CA TRP A 32 3.89 -14.85 2.40
C TRP A 32 4.56 -13.66 3.08
N LEU A 33 4.11 -12.48 2.76
CA LEU A 33 4.59 -11.26 3.41
C LEU A 33 4.07 -11.21 4.86
N GLU A 34 4.92 -10.77 5.77
CA GLU A 34 4.65 -10.70 7.21
C GLU A 34 5.02 -9.32 7.77
N PRO A 35 4.41 -8.92 8.89
CA PRO A 35 3.39 -9.66 9.65
C PRO A 35 2.01 -9.58 9.00
N ASP A 36 1.16 -10.57 9.27
CA ASP A 36 -0.27 -10.50 8.96
C ASP A 36 -0.94 -9.41 9.80
N ILE A 37 -1.99 -8.80 9.25
CA ILE A 37 -2.68 -7.71 9.95
C ILE A 37 -3.32 -8.16 11.26
N ASN A 38 -3.92 -9.34 11.31
CA ASN A 38 -4.59 -9.85 12.51
C ASN A 38 -3.59 -10.17 13.61
N ASP A 39 -2.44 -10.76 13.25
CA ASP A 39 -1.35 -11.02 14.18
C ASP A 39 -0.81 -9.69 14.75
N ALA A 40 -0.61 -8.69 13.90
CA ALA A 40 -0.14 -7.37 14.32
C ALA A 40 -1.14 -6.65 15.23
N ILE A 41 -2.45 -6.77 14.99
CA ILE A 41 -3.49 -6.24 15.88
C ILE A 41 -3.39 -6.87 17.26
N ALA A 42 -3.27 -8.19 17.35
CA ALA A 42 -3.11 -8.91 18.61
C ALA A 42 -1.86 -8.48 19.38
N ASP A 43 -0.72 -8.34 18.69
CA ASP A 43 0.55 -7.89 19.26
C ASP A 43 0.47 -6.46 19.80
N HIS A 44 -0.15 -5.56 19.05
CA HIS A 44 -0.36 -4.18 19.50
C HIS A 44 -1.30 -4.10 20.71
N ALA A 45 -2.37 -4.90 20.75
CA ALA A 45 -3.25 -5.00 21.91
C ALA A 45 -2.49 -5.48 23.14
N ALA A 46 -1.69 -6.54 23.00
CA ALA A 46 -0.85 -7.08 24.09
C ALA A 46 0.19 -6.05 24.58
N SER A 47 0.62 -5.14 23.72
CA SER A 47 1.53 -4.04 24.04
C SER A 47 0.85 -2.82 24.64
N GLY A 48 -0.48 -2.86 24.86
CA GLY A 48 -1.24 -1.80 25.51
C GLY A 48 -1.83 -0.75 24.57
N ALA A 49 -1.89 -1.01 23.28
CA ALA A 49 -2.65 -0.17 22.36
C ALA A 49 -4.13 -0.13 22.75
N THR A 50 -4.79 1.00 22.52
CA THR A 50 -6.22 1.18 22.81
C THR A 50 -7.02 1.51 21.55
N ALA A 51 -6.33 1.80 20.45
CA ALA A 51 -6.95 2.11 19.17
C ALA A 51 -6.00 1.81 18.02
N ILE A 52 -6.56 1.46 16.87
CA ILE A 52 -5.83 1.18 15.62
C ILE A 52 -6.49 1.95 14.47
N VAL A 53 -5.67 2.53 13.60
CA VAL A 53 -6.09 3.09 12.32
C VAL A 53 -5.46 2.26 11.21
N MET A 54 -6.29 1.62 10.39
CA MET A 54 -5.87 0.82 9.25
C MET A 54 -5.93 1.66 7.98
N VAL A 55 -4.82 1.73 7.26
CA VAL A 55 -4.69 2.50 6.00
C VAL A 55 -4.30 1.56 4.87
N PRO A 56 -5.23 1.20 3.97
CA PRO A 56 -4.97 0.26 2.87
C PRO A 56 -4.16 0.91 1.75
N VAL A 57 -2.86 1.01 1.90
CA VAL A 57 -1.96 1.70 0.95
C VAL A 57 -1.68 0.91 -0.33
N GLY A 58 -1.97 -0.39 -0.35
CA GLY A 58 -1.71 -1.28 -1.50
C GLY A 58 -2.84 -1.33 -2.53
N PHE A 59 -3.99 -0.75 -2.23
CA PHE A 59 -5.19 -0.82 -3.06
C PHE A 59 -5.74 0.57 -3.38
N VAL A 60 -6.29 0.71 -4.59
CA VAL A 60 -6.86 1.98 -5.07
C VAL A 60 -8.38 2.02 -4.98
N SER A 61 -9.03 0.91 -4.71
CA SER A 61 -10.49 0.81 -4.57
C SER A 61 -10.87 -0.17 -3.45
N ASP A 62 -11.99 0.10 -2.78
CA ASP A 62 -12.58 -0.77 -1.76
C ASP A 62 -13.32 -1.94 -2.43
N HIS A 63 -12.56 -2.89 -2.98
CA HIS A 63 -13.11 -4.12 -3.55
C HIS A 63 -13.34 -5.19 -2.47
N MET A 64 -13.94 -6.33 -2.87
CA MET A 64 -14.36 -7.39 -1.96
C MET A 64 -13.26 -7.87 -1.01
N GLU A 65 -12.04 -8.02 -1.50
CA GLU A 65 -10.89 -8.48 -0.70
C GLU A 65 -10.55 -7.49 0.41
N VAL A 66 -10.46 -6.18 0.09
CA VAL A 66 -10.23 -5.13 1.10
C VAL A 66 -11.35 -5.10 2.14
N MET A 67 -12.60 -5.19 1.68
CA MET A 67 -13.76 -5.17 2.57
C MET A 67 -13.82 -6.42 3.46
N TRP A 68 -13.51 -7.59 2.91
CA TRP A 68 -13.51 -8.81 3.70
C TRP A 68 -12.38 -8.82 4.72
N ASP A 69 -11.14 -8.62 4.28
CA ASP A 69 -9.99 -8.74 5.16
C ASP A 69 -9.92 -7.63 6.20
N LEU A 70 -10.32 -6.40 5.85
CA LEU A 70 -10.19 -5.26 6.74
C LEU A 70 -11.50 -4.88 7.45
N ASP A 71 -12.63 -4.82 6.72
CA ASP A 71 -13.91 -4.40 7.32
C ASP A 71 -14.62 -5.54 8.06
N THR A 72 -14.20 -6.79 7.84
CA THR A 72 -14.71 -7.96 8.56
C THR A 72 -13.64 -8.55 9.47
N GLU A 73 -12.66 -9.28 8.94
CA GLU A 73 -11.72 -10.05 9.78
C GLU A 73 -10.88 -9.17 10.71
N ALA A 74 -10.25 -8.11 10.20
CA ALA A 74 -9.43 -7.24 11.04
C ALA A 74 -10.27 -6.42 12.04
N MET A 75 -11.48 -6.00 11.67
CA MET A 75 -12.40 -5.33 12.61
C MET A 75 -12.88 -6.28 13.70
N GLU A 76 -13.20 -7.54 13.38
CA GLU A 76 -13.54 -8.57 14.36
C GLU A 76 -12.36 -8.82 15.32
N THR A 77 -11.15 -8.95 14.81
CA THR A 77 -9.94 -9.09 15.63
C THR A 77 -9.76 -7.88 16.57
N CYS A 78 -9.99 -6.66 16.09
CA CYS A 78 -9.95 -5.48 16.96
C CYS A 78 -11.01 -5.55 18.07
N GLU A 79 -12.23 -5.98 17.74
CA GLU A 79 -13.32 -6.12 18.73
C GLU A 79 -12.98 -7.18 19.78
N GLU A 80 -12.47 -8.34 19.39
CA GLU A 80 -12.02 -9.42 20.29
C GLU A 80 -10.97 -8.94 21.29
N HIS A 81 -10.10 -8.04 20.87
CA HIS A 81 -9.05 -7.46 21.72
C HIS A 81 -9.46 -6.15 22.42
N GLY A 82 -10.71 -5.71 22.28
CA GLY A 82 -11.24 -4.51 22.91
C GLY A 82 -10.63 -3.20 22.38
N LEU A 83 -10.12 -3.20 21.15
CA LEU A 83 -9.54 -2.03 20.52
C LEU A 83 -10.60 -1.19 19.80
N ARG A 84 -10.45 0.12 19.86
CA ARG A 84 -11.18 1.00 18.93
C ARG A 84 -10.48 0.95 17.58
N ALA A 85 -11.22 0.75 16.50
CA ALA A 85 -10.67 0.63 15.17
C ALA A 85 -11.30 1.59 14.18
N LEU A 86 -10.49 2.07 13.25
CA LEU A 86 -10.91 2.85 12.10
C LEU A 86 -10.17 2.34 10.86
N ARG A 87 -10.90 1.92 9.85
CA ARG A 87 -10.33 1.66 8.52
C ARG A 87 -10.57 2.88 7.63
N VAL A 88 -9.51 3.48 7.14
CA VAL A 88 -9.56 4.61 6.20
C VAL A 88 -9.93 4.09 4.81
N PRO A 89 -10.87 4.74 4.08
CA PRO A 89 -11.16 4.37 2.70
C PRO A 89 -9.92 4.36 1.82
N THR A 90 -9.91 3.53 0.79
CA THR A 90 -8.93 3.64 -0.29
C THR A 90 -9.09 4.96 -1.05
N PRO A 91 -8.09 5.43 -1.83
CA PRO A 91 -8.20 6.70 -2.54
C PRO A 91 -9.40 6.76 -3.50
N GLY A 92 -9.77 5.64 -4.13
CA GLY A 92 -10.94 5.56 -4.99
C GLY A 92 -10.98 6.66 -6.06
N ILE A 93 -11.98 7.51 -5.95
CA ILE A 93 -12.19 8.67 -6.84
C ILE A 93 -11.84 10.01 -6.17
N ASP A 94 -11.00 10.00 -5.16
CA ASP A 94 -10.55 11.24 -4.51
C ASP A 94 -9.96 12.20 -5.56
N PRO A 95 -10.39 13.48 -5.57
CA PRO A 95 -9.96 14.43 -6.60
C PRO A 95 -8.44 14.63 -6.67
N VAL A 96 -7.74 14.57 -5.56
CA VAL A 96 -6.28 14.70 -5.53
C VAL A 96 -5.61 13.50 -6.17
N TYR A 97 -6.10 12.29 -5.85
CA TYR A 97 -5.62 11.06 -6.48
C TYR A 97 -5.87 11.04 -8.00
N VAL A 98 -7.09 11.39 -8.42
CA VAL A 98 -7.45 11.46 -9.84
C VAL A 98 -6.61 12.49 -10.58
N SER A 99 -6.40 13.68 -9.98
CA SER A 99 -5.52 14.71 -10.56
C SER A 99 -4.10 14.19 -10.75
N GLY A 100 -3.54 13.48 -9.75
CA GLY A 100 -2.22 12.87 -9.88
C GLY A 100 -2.11 11.87 -11.03
N LEU A 101 -3.17 11.07 -11.27
CA LEU A 101 -3.20 10.17 -12.43
C LEU A 101 -3.24 10.95 -13.75
N VAL A 102 -3.99 12.06 -13.81
CA VAL A 102 -4.02 12.94 -15.00
C VAL A 102 -2.65 13.54 -15.24
N ASP A 103 -1.96 14.02 -14.21
CA ASP A 103 -0.61 14.58 -14.33
C ASP A 103 0.38 13.56 -14.92
N LEU A 104 0.32 12.29 -14.47
CA LEU A 104 1.15 11.22 -15.03
C LEU A 104 0.85 10.93 -16.52
N ILE A 105 -0.43 10.99 -16.92
CA ILE A 105 -0.83 10.85 -18.31
C ILE A 105 -0.32 12.03 -19.14
N GLU A 106 -0.46 13.26 -18.63
CA GLU A 106 0.01 14.47 -19.31
C GLU A 106 1.55 14.49 -19.47
N GLU A 107 2.30 14.10 -18.46
CA GLU A 107 3.76 13.93 -18.56
C GLU A 107 4.13 13.06 -19.76
N ARG A 108 3.39 11.95 -19.95
CA ARG A 108 3.62 11.01 -21.05
C ARG A 108 3.25 11.61 -22.40
N LEU A 109 2.09 12.25 -22.50
CA LEU A 109 1.59 12.87 -23.73
C LEU A 109 2.47 14.04 -24.19
N LYS A 110 2.97 14.83 -23.25
CA LYS A 110 3.84 15.99 -23.51
C LYS A 110 5.30 15.58 -23.76
N GLY A 111 5.68 14.33 -23.52
CA GLY A 111 7.06 13.88 -23.58
C GLY A 111 7.96 14.56 -22.55
N THR A 112 7.43 14.84 -21.36
CA THR A 112 8.15 15.55 -20.31
C THR A 112 9.48 14.86 -19.99
N PRO A 113 10.62 15.58 -20.05
CA PRO A 113 11.92 14.98 -19.74
C PRO A 113 11.95 14.40 -18.31
N THR A 114 12.63 13.30 -18.11
CA THR A 114 12.73 12.63 -16.80
C THR A 114 13.22 13.55 -15.68
N SER A 115 14.08 14.51 -15.99
CA SER A 115 14.58 15.51 -15.03
C SER A 115 13.54 16.50 -14.52
N GLU A 116 12.44 16.65 -15.25
CA GLU A 116 11.36 17.62 -14.96
C GLU A 116 10.12 16.95 -14.36
N ARG A 117 10.10 15.63 -14.31
CA ARG A 117 8.95 14.89 -13.78
C ARG A 117 8.85 15.01 -12.27
N VAL A 118 7.62 15.17 -11.79
CA VAL A 118 7.34 15.19 -10.35
C VAL A 118 7.70 13.85 -9.72
N ARG A 119 8.22 13.89 -8.50
CA ARG A 119 8.62 12.72 -7.75
C ARG A 119 8.47 12.95 -6.25
N GLU A 120 7.98 11.95 -5.56
CA GLU A 120 7.76 11.99 -4.11
C GLU A 120 8.95 11.41 -3.32
N THR A 121 9.90 10.76 -3.99
CA THR A 121 11.01 10.07 -3.33
C THR A 121 12.37 10.49 -3.91
N ALA A 122 13.42 10.27 -3.12
CA ALA A 122 14.80 10.48 -3.58
C ALA A 122 15.26 9.51 -4.68
N LEU A 123 14.48 8.44 -4.93
CA LEU A 123 14.78 7.46 -5.99
C LEU A 123 14.59 8.04 -7.40
N GLY A 124 13.90 9.17 -7.50
CA GLY A 124 13.56 9.82 -8.76
C GLY A 124 12.33 9.21 -9.43
N PRO A 125 11.94 9.73 -10.59
CA PRO A 125 10.83 9.19 -11.34
C PRO A 125 11.17 7.80 -11.88
N TRP A 126 10.18 6.91 -11.87
CA TRP A 126 10.36 5.56 -12.40
C TRP A 126 10.39 5.57 -13.93
N PHE A 127 10.91 4.54 -14.52
CA PHE A 127 10.98 4.41 -15.97
C PHE A 127 9.60 4.04 -16.57
N ASP A 128 9.29 4.57 -17.76
CA ASP A 128 8.01 4.34 -18.44
C ASP A 128 7.87 2.92 -19.01
N VAL A 129 8.98 2.30 -19.37
CA VAL A 129 9.03 0.96 -19.96
C VAL A 129 9.95 0.09 -19.12
N CYS A 130 9.49 -1.09 -18.77
CA CYS A 130 10.30 -2.03 -18.01
C CYS A 130 11.63 -2.35 -18.71
N ARG A 131 12.70 -2.32 -17.94
CA ARG A 131 14.02 -2.74 -18.45
C ARG A 131 14.02 -4.24 -18.73
N PRO A 132 14.79 -4.71 -19.72
CA PRO A 132 15.00 -6.15 -19.92
C PRO A 132 15.39 -6.84 -18.61
N GLY A 133 14.77 -7.98 -18.33
CA GLY A 133 15.03 -8.73 -17.10
C GLY A 133 14.39 -8.16 -15.82
N CYS A 134 13.59 -7.08 -15.89
CA CYS A 134 12.96 -6.45 -14.73
C CYS A 134 11.97 -7.37 -14.00
N CYS A 135 11.23 -8.20 -14.73
CA CYS A 135 10.15 -9.04 -14.21
C CYS A 135 10.24 -10.44 -14.83
N GLU A 136 11.33 -11.14 -14.60
CA GLU A 136 11.48 -12.50 -15.10
C GLU A 136 10.52 -13.45 -14.40
N ASN A 137 9.80 -14.24 -15.20
CA ASN A 137 8.91 -15.25 -14.66
C ASN A 137 9.69 -16.51 -14.28
N VAL A 138 10.08 -16.61 -13.03
CA VAL A 138 10.85 -17.75 -12.49
C VAL A 138 10.12 -19.09 -12.65
N ARG A 139 8.78 -19.10 -12.65
CA ARG A 139 7.95 -20.32 -12.83
C ARG A 139 7.91 -20.80 -14.26
N ALA A 140 8.23 -19.95 -15.24
CA ALA A 140 8.24 -20.25 -16.66
C ALA A 140 9.67 -20.30 -17.25
N GLY A 141 10.66 -20.62 -16.44
CA GLY A 141 12.06 -20.72 -16.88
C GLY A 141 12.69 -19.40 -17.25
N PHE A 142 12.41 -18.37 -16.43
CA PHE A 142 12.94 -17.01 -16.59
C PHE A 142 12.55 -16.33 -17.92
N LYS A 143 11.44 -16.72 -18.50
CA LYS A 143 10.90 -16.00 -19.67
C LYS A 143 10.58 -14.56 -19.30
N PRO A 144 10.93 -13.58 -20.15
CA PRO A 144 10.60 -12.18 -19.89
C PRO A 144 9.08 -11.99 -19.77
N ALA A 145 8.66 -11.09 -18.89
CA ALA A 145 7.28 -10.61 -18.84
C ALA A 145 6.97 -9.79 -20.11
N ILE A 146 5.67 -9.63 -20.41
CA ILE A 146 5.20 -8.90 -21.62
C ILE A 146 5.85 -7.51 -21.75
N ALA A 147 6.01 -6.80 -20.61
CA ALA A 147 6.63 -5.47 -20.59
C ALA A 147 8.16 -5.50 -20.72
N GLY A 148 8.79 -6.65 -20.58
CA GLY A 148 10.22 -6.87 -20.74
C GLY A 148 10.61 -7.46 -22.10
N LEU A 149 9.79 -7.25 -23.11
CA LEU A 149 10.13 -7.68 -24.47
C LEU A 149 11.46 -7.07 -24.88
N GLN A 150 12.37 -7.93 -25.27
CA GLN A 150 13.60 -7.50 -25.94
C GLN A 150 13.26 -6.91 -27.29
N PRO A 151 13.91 -5.85 -27.72
CA PRO A 151 13.78 -5.36 -29.09
C PRO A 151 14.30 -6.39 -30.10
#